data_ab6048b859e67c872e68b0a0a427b7fd
#
_entry.id   ab6048b859e67c872e68b0a0a427b7fd
#
_cell.length_a   1.000
_cell.length_b   1.000
_cell.length_c   1.000
_cell.angle_alpha   90.00
_cell.angle_beta   90.00
_cell.angle_gamma   90.00
#
_symmetry.space_group_name_H-M   'P 1'
#
loop_
_entity.id
_entity.type
_entity.pdbx_description
1 polymer ?
#
loop_
_entity_poly.entity_id
_entity_poly.type
_entity_poly.pdbx_seq_one_letter_code
_entity_poly.pdbx_strand_id
1 'polypeptide(L)'
;MKLRALLKRSIFVIISSLIVTACSQGTDCSVRKIKFDQDWKFHLGQMEDATKESYDDSEWRGLNLPHDWSVEPLPGSDGLSVGPFSKESAGGFATGQTVGGEGWYRKSFTIDRKDAHKLHSLYFEGVYAQSEVWVNGQKVNFNAYGYSSFKCDITSYCHPAGEVNTIAVKVTNEGKNSRWYAGSGIYRHVWFIKTDSVHLDEWAVA
;
A
#
# COMPACT_ATOMS: atom_id res chain seq x y z
N MET A 1 65.99 17.18 19.74
CA MET A 1 64.70 17.35 20.39
C MET A 1 63.58 17.79 19.41
N LYS A 2 63.82 18.67 18.45
CA LYS A 2 62.79 19.19 17.53
C LYS A 2 62.21 18.16 16.53
N LEU A 3 62.97 17.19 16.05
CA LEU A 3 62.55 16.20 15.05
C LEU A 3 61.52 15.19 15.62
N ARG A 4 61.66 14.76 16.89
CA ARG A 4 60.72 13.85 17.53
C ARG A 4 59.36 14.50 17.81
N ALA A 5 59.29 15.81 18.02
CA ALA A 5 58.05 16.55 18.24
C ALA A 5 57.27 16.74 16.93
N LEU A 6 57.96 16.93 15.81
CA LEU A 6 57.35 17.01 14.46
C LEU A 6 56.77 15.66 14.04
N LEU A 7 57.48 14.56 14.28
CA LEU A 7 56.98 13.22 13.95
C LEU A 7 55.70 12.85 14.70
N LYS A 8 55.63 13.17 16.01
CA LYS A 8 54.44 12.93 16.83
C LYS A 8 53.23 13.76 16.38
N ARG A 9 53.44 15.02 15.96
CA ARG A 9 52.36 15.87 15.43
C ARG A 9 51.84 15.35 14.09
N SER A 10 52.69 14.88 13.20
CA SER A 10 52.32 14.32 11.89
C SER A 10 51.53 13.02 12.07
N ILE A 11 51.91 12.14 12.98
CA ILE A 11 51.20 10.89 13.26
C ILE A 11 49.79 11.19 13.85
N PHE A 12 49.66 12.18 14.72
CA PHE A 12 48.39 12.54 15.31
C PHE A 12 47.40 13.12 14.27
N VAL A 13 47.87 13.92 13.30
CA VAL A 13 47.07 14.45 12.22
C VAL A 13 46.63 13.35 11.26
N ILE A 14 47.49 12.36 10.96
CA ILE A 14 47.14 11.22 10.09
C ILE A 14 46.10 10.32 10.75
N ILE A 15 46.22 10.04 12.05
CA ILE A 15 45.24 9.23 12.79
C ILE A 15 43.90 9.96 12.88
N SER A 16 43.88 11.27 13.13
CA SER A 16 42.66 12.08 13.15
C SER A 16 41.98 12.12 11.78
N SER A 17 42.74 12.19 10.68
CA SER A 17 42.21 12.16 9.31
C SER A 17 41.61 10.79 8.93
N LEU A 18 42.20 9.68 9.42
CA LEU A 18 41.67 8.33 9.19
C LEU A 18 40.36 8.07 9.95
N ILE A 19 40.21 8.66 11.14
CA ILE A 19 38.95 8.50 11.93
C ILE A 19 37.79 9.27 11.26
N VAL A 20 38.05 10.42 10.66
CA VAL A 20 37.01 11.20 9.97
C VAL A 20 36.55 10.52 8.67
N THR A 21 37.44 9.78 7.99
CA THR A 21 37.07 9.07 6.74
C THR A 21 36.28 7.79 7.01
N ALA A 22 36.36 7.20 8.21
CA ALA A 22 35.60 6.02 8.59
C ALA A 22 34.11 6.31 8.91
N CYS A 23 33.74 7.58 9.16
CA CYS A 23 32.35 7.97 9.42
C CYS A 23 31.57 8.39 8.18
N SER A 24 32.10 8.30 6.99
CA SER A 24 31.42 8.72 5.75
C SER A 24 30.97 7.58 4.85
N GLN A 25 30.91 6.35 5.34
CA GLN A 25 30.01 5.38 4.74
C GLN A 25 28.60 5.74 5.22
N GLY A 26 27.98 6.67 4.50
CA GLY A 26 26.56 6.95 4.64
C GLY A 26 25.83 5.61 4.53
N THR A 27 25.34 5.10 5.66
CA THR A 27 24.28 4.14 5.62
C THR A 27 23.19 4.80 4.80
N ASP A 28 23.00 4.34 3.56
CA ASP A 28 21.84 4.69 2.76
C ASP A 28 20.64 4.26 3.60
N CYS A 29 20.10 5.20 4.38
CA CYS A 29 18.93 4.99 5.21
C CYS A 29 17.75 4.91 4.23
N SER A 30 17.69 3.79 3.51
CA SER A 30 16.61 3.54 2.57
C SER A 30 15.31 3.64 3.34
N VAL A 31 14.43 4.53 2.90
CA VAL A 31 13.13 4.73 3.53
C VAL A 31 12.42 3.39 3.63
N ARG A 32 12.22 2.91 4.87
CA ARG A 32 11.63 1.60 5.16
C ARG A 32 10.15 1.53 4.75
N LYS A 33 9.42 2.64 4.93
CA LYS A 33 7.97 2.73 4.73
C LYS A 33 7.65 3.87 3.78
N ILE A 34 7.02 3.56 2.66
CA ILE A 34 6.71 4.51 1.58
C ILE A 34 5.19 4.58 1.45
N LYS A 35 4.64 5.80 1.39
CA LYS A 35 3.22 5.99 1.12
C LYS A 35 2.90 5.50 -0.29
N PHE A 36 1.89 4.65 -0.42
CA PHE A 36 1.56 3.93 -1.64
C PHE A 36 0.18 4.31 -2.20
N ASP A 37 -0.29 5.48 -1.87
CA ASP A 37 -1.65 5.97 -2.11
C ASP A 37 -1.90 6.47 -3.53
N GLN A 38 -0.85 6.85 -4.28
CA GLN A 38 -0.99 7.50 -5.59
C GLN A 38 -1.27 6.48 -6.70
N ASP A 39 -1.86 6.95 -7.80
CA ASP A 39 -1.96 6.24 -9.08
C ASP A 39 -2.63 4.86 -9.00
N TRP A 40 -3.70 4.74 -8.23
CA TRP A 40 -4.56 3.58 -8.27
C TRP A 40 -5.62 3.73 -9.37
N LYS A 41 -6.04 2.61 -9.90
CA LYS A 41 -7.19 2.49 -10.79
C LYS A 41 -8.32 1.82 -10.05
N PHE A 42 -9.56 2.26 -10.31
CA PHE A 42 -10.76 1.81 -9.61
C PHE A 42 -11.88 1.50 -10.58
N HIS A 43 -12.60 0.43 -10.30
CA HIS A 43 -13.85 0.06 -10.97
C HIS A 43 -14.87 -0.39 -9.94
N LEU A 44 -16.09 0.16 -10.03
CA LEU A 44 -17.23 -0.28 -9.21
C LEU A 44 -18.05 -1.30 -9.99
N GLY A 45 -18.26 -2.46 -9.40
CA GLY A 45 -18.99 -3.57 -9.99
C GLY A 45 -18.17 -4.84 -10.08
N GLN A 46 -18.85 -5.93 -10.44
CA GLN A 46 -18.20 -7.24 -10.60
C GLN A 46 -17.31 -7.25 -11.83
N MET A 47 -16.12 -7.80 -11.68
CA MET A 47 -15.16 -7.94 -12.78
C MET A 47 -14.61 -9.35 -12.80
N GLU A 48 -14.74 -9.99 -13.96
CA GLU A 48 -14.04 -11.24 -14.23
C GLU A 48 -12.58 -10.95 -14.59
N ASP A 49 -11.68 -11.84 -14.19
CA ASP A 49 -10.26 -11.80 -14.55
C ASP A 49 -9.45 -10.57 -14.09
N ALA A 50 -10.03 -9.66 -13.33
CA ALA A 50 -9.34 -8.46 -12.82
C ALA A 50 -8.11 -8.76 -11.95
N THR A 51 -7.95 -10.00 -11.52
CA THR A 51 -6.77 -10.48 -10.79
C THR A 51 -5.57 -10.76 -11.70
N LYS A 52 -5.78 -11.02 -13.00
CA LYS A 52 -4.73 -11.38 -13.94
C LYS A 52 -3.80 -10.20 -14.21
N GLU A 53 -2.52 -10.46 -14.35
CA GLU A 53 -1.53 -9.45 -14.73
C GLU A 53 -1.85 -8.80 -16.08
N SER A 54 -2.26 -9.62 -17.05
CA SER A 54 -2.57 -9.20 -18.42
C SER A 54 -3.92 -8.50 -18.56
N TYR A 55 -4.66 -8.29 -17.45
CA TYR A 55 -5.95 -7.62 -17.50
C TYR A 55 -5.77 -6.16 -17.94
N ASP A 56 -6.53 -5.75 -18.93
CA ASP A 56 -6.53 -4.36 -19.41
C ASP A 56 -7.45 -3.49 -18.53
N ASP A 57 -6.83 -2.66 -17.72
CA ASP A 57 -7.48 -1.71 -16.85
C ASP A 57 -7.41 -0.25 -17.36
N SER A 58 -7.16 -0.05 -18.67
CA SER A 58 -7.00 1.27 -19.28
C SER A 58 -8.23 2.15 -19.09
N GLU A 59 -9.43 1.56 -19.15
CA GLU A 59 -10.71 2.25 -18.98
C GLU A 59 -11.11 2.47 -17.52
N TRP A 60 -10.34 1.98 -16.56
CA TRP A 60 -10.64 2.18 -15.15
C TRP A 60 -10.32 3.60 -14.72
N ARG A 61 -11.11 4.11 -13.79
CA ARG A 61 -10.91 5.46 -13.25
C ARG A 61 -9.64 5.55 -12.42
N GLY A 62 -8.75 6.49 -12.78
CA GLY A 62 -7.59 6.82 -11.95
C GLY A 62 -7.98 7.58 -10.69
N LEU A 63 -7.42 7.22 -9.54
CA LEU A 63 -7.63 7.90 -8.27
C LEU A 63 -6.46 7.71 -7.30
N ASN A 64 -6.49 8.50 -6.23
CA ASN A 64 -5.58 8.35 -5.10
C ASN A 64 -6.33 7.90 -3.86
N LEU A 65 -5.66 7.15 -2.99
CA LEU A 65 -6.17 6.76 -1.69
C LEU A 65 -5.94 7.87 -0.65
N PRO A 66 -6.75 7.93 0.41
CA PRO A 66 -7.91 7.10 0.74
C PRO A 66 -9.08 7.31 -0.21
N HIS A 67 -9.90 6.27 -0.40
CA HIS A 67 -11.06 6.30 -1.27
C HIS A 67 -12.23 5.53 -0.66
N ASP A 68 -13.41 6.13 -0.70
CA ASP A 68 -14.68 5.57 -0.24
C ASP A 68 -15.75 5.87 -1.27
N TRP A 69 -16.14 4.85 -2.05
CA TRP A 69 -17.16 5.06 -3.08
C TRP A 69 -18.58 5.24 -2.54
N SER A 70 -18.82 4.93 -1.26
CA SER A 70 -20.16 5.10 -0.66
C SER A 70 -20.55 6.55 -0.46
N VAL A 71 -19.58 7.49 -0.48
CA VAL A 71 -19.85 8.93 -0.38
C VAL A 71 -19.91 9.61 -1.75
N GLU A 72 -19.67 8.87 -2.82
CA GLU A 72 -19.70 9.40 -4.17
C GLU A 72 -21.14 9.45 -4.71
N PRO A 73 -21.45 10.34 -5.64
CA PRO A 73 -22.72 10.33 -6.35
C PRO A 73 -22.94 8.99 -7.06
N LEU A 74 -24.19 8.51 -7.09
CA LEU A 74 -24.54 7.33 -7.86
C LEU A 74 -24.27 7.56 -9.35
N PRO A 75 -23.78 6.53 -10.07
CA PRO A 75 -23.60 6.63 -11.52
C PRO A 75 -24.91 7.06 -12.22
N GLY A 76 -24.83 8.12 -13.03
CA GLY A 76 -25.96 8.67 -13.74
C GLY A 76 -26.87 9.62 -12.94
N SER A 77 -26.56 9.87 -11.66
CA SER A 77 -27.23 10.94 -10.88
C SER A 77 -26.74 12.32 -11.30
N ASP A 78 -27.55 13.36 -11.03
CA ASP A 78 -27.18 14.77 -11.25
C ASP A 78 -26.10 15.29 -10.27
N GLY A 79 -25.63 14.43 -9.37
CA GLY A 79 -24.66 14.78 -8.34
C GLY A 79 -25.21 15.61 -7.19
N LEU A 80 -26.47 16.00 -7.24
CA LEU A 80 -27.09 16.89 -6.24
C LEU A 80 -27.93 16.12 -5.20
N SER A 81 -28.41 14.93 -5.53
CA SER A 81 -29.43 14.22 -4.75
C SER A 81 -28.93 13.02 -3.97
N VAL A 82 -27.65 12.71 -4.03
CA VAL A 82 -27.14 11.51 -3.38
C VAL A 82 -26.28 11.90 -2.18
N GLY A 83 -26.92 11.90 -1.04
CA GLY A 83 -26.20 11.73 0.21
C GLY A 83 -25.71 10.29 0.35
N PRO A 84 -24.99 9.95 1.40
CA PRO A 84 -24.51 8.59 1.66
C PRO A 84 -25.66 7.57 1.82
N PHE A 85 -26.90 8.02 1.86
CA PHE A 85 -28.08 7.20 2.04
C PHE A 85 -29.09 7.41 0.91
N SER A 86 -29.30 6.39 0.11
CA SER A 86 -30.26 6.41 -0.99
C SER A 86 -31.01 5.07 -1.10
N LYS A 87 -32.30 5.11 -1.33
CA LYS A 87 -33.11 3.91 -1.61
C LYS A 87 -32.70 3.22 -2.92
N GLU A 88 -32.07 3.97 -3.81
CA GLU A 88 -31.59 3.51 -5.11
C GLU A 88 -30.16 2.94 -5.05
N SER A 89 -29.53 2.98 -3.85
CA SER A 89 -28.18 2.45 -3.68
C SER A 89 -28.11 0.95 -3.94
N ALA A 90 -27.07 0.50 -4.60
CA ALA A 90 -26.78 -0.91 -4.69
C ALA A 90 -26.61 -1.50 -3.29
N GLY A 91 -27.31 -2.60 -2.99
CA GLY A 91 -27.36 -3.18 -1.65
C GLY A 91 -28.54 -2.71 -0.78
N GLY A 92 -29.16 -1.56 -1.08
CA GLY A 92 -30.38 -1.07 -0.42
C GLY A 92 -30.30 -1.12 1.10
N PHE A 93 -31.33 -1.66 1.74
CA PHE A 93 -31.39 -1.79 3.21
C PHE A 93 -30.30 -2.70 3.79
N ALA A 94 -29.73 -3.63 3.02
CA ALA A 94 -28.69 -4.53 3.51
C ALA A 94 -27.38 -3.80 3.83
N THR A 95 -27.10 -2.70 3.15
CA THR A 95 -25.93 -1.84 3.39
C THR A 95 -26.30 -0.54 4.11
N GLY A 96 -27.47 -0.47 4.74
CA GLY A 96 -27.95 0.77 5.39
C GLY A 96 -28.24 1.88 4.37
N GLN A 97 -28.60 1.51 3.13
CA GLN A 97 -28.85 2.43 2.00
C GLN A 97 -27.60 3.21 1.52
N THR A 98 -26.40 2.80 1.94
CA THR A 98 -25.15 3.30 1.33
C THR A 98 -24.85 2.54 0.04
N VAL A 99 -24.06 3.14 -0.84
CA VAL A 99 -23.62 2.47 -2.07
C VAL A 99 -22.56 1.42 -1.67
N GLY A 100 -23.02 0.19 -1.48
CA GLY A 100 -22.14 -0.96 -1.25
C GLY A 100 -21.76 -1.66 -2.55
N GLY A 101 -21.71 -3.00 -2.52
CA GLY A 101 -21.40 -3.83 -3.66
C GLY A 101 -19.94 -4.27 -3.71
N GLU A 102 -19.47 -4.57 -4.90
CA GLU A 102 -18.09 -4.98 -5.17
C GLU A 102 -17.33 -3.86 -5.86
N GLY A 103 -16.13 -3.56 -5.39
CA GLY A 103 -15.21 -2.60 -6.00
C GLY A 103 -13.82 -3.20 -6.17
N TRP A 104 -13.18 -2.84 -7.26
CA TRP A 104 -11.86 -3.31 -7.62
C TRP A 104 -10.86 -2.17 -7.70
N TYR A 105 -9.70 -2.39 -7.14
CA TYR A 105 -8.55 -1.49 -7.22
C TYR A 105 -7.40 -2.20 -7.89
N ARG A 106 -6.69 -1.52 -8.78
CA ARG A 106 -5.46 -2.04 -9.40
C ARG A 106 -4.36 -0.99 -9.36
N LYS A 107 -3.13 -1.45 -9.27
CA LYS A 107 -1.94 -0.60 -9.33
C LYS A 107 -0.76 -1.37 -9.85
N SER A 108 -0.01 -0.76 -10.78
CA SER A 108 1.29 -1.26 -11.21
C SER A 108 2.42 -0.59 -10.45
N PHE A 109 3.48 -1.32 -10.17
CA PHE A 109 4.67 -0.81 -9.48
C PHE A 109 5.92 -1.61 -9.86
N THR A 110 7.09 -1.04 -9.57
CA THR A 110 8.38 -1.73 -9.73
C THR A 110 9.16 -1.70 -8.43
N ILE A 111 10.00 -2.72 -8.22
CA ILE A 111 10.95 -2.76 -7.12
C ILE A 111 12.29 -2.23 -7.64
N ASP A 112 12.88 -1.27 -6.94
CA ASP A 112 14.20 -0.76 -7.28
C ASP A 112 15.25 -1.87 -7.18
N ARG A 113 16.20 -1.92 -8.13
CA ARG A 113 17.26 -2.94 -8.13
C ARG A 113 18.11 -2.95 -6.86
N LYS A 114 18.29 -1.79 -6.23
CA LYS A 114 18.99 -1.68 -4.93
C LYS A 114 18.27 -2.37 -3.78
N ASP A 115 16.95 -2.54 -3.89
CA ASP A 115 16.09 -3.16 -2.88
C ASP A 115 15.74 -4.63 -3.21
N ALA A 116 16.35 -5.22 -4.25
CA ALA A 116 16.09 -6.58 -4.71
C ALA A 116 16.30 -7.68 -3.64
N HIS A 117 17.14 -7.39 -2.66
CA HIS A 117 17.47 -8.32 -1.57
C HIS A 117 16.59 -8.15 -0.33
N LYS A 118 15.69 -7.15 -0.34
CA LYS A 118 14.83 -6.83 0.81
C LYS A 118 13.54 -7.66 0.79
N LEU A 119 12.95 -7.79 1.95
CA LEU A 119 11.57 -8.25 2.11
C LEU A 119 10.62 -7.09 1.80
N HIS A 120 9.53 -7.40 1.10
CA HIS A 120 8.54 -6.43 0.67
C HIS A 120 7.17 -6.78 1.23
N SER A 121 6.48 -5.80 1.77
CA SER A 121 5.13 -5.98 2.30
C SER A 121 4.24 -4.80 1.95
N LEU A 122 2.95 -5.08 1.81
CA LEU A 122 1.90 -4.07 1.77
C LEU A 122 1.23 -4.00 3.14
N TYR A 123 1.06 -2.79 3.64
CA TYR A 123 0.31 -2.53 4.87
C TYR A 123 -0.89 -1.66 4.57
N PHE A 124 -2.07 -2.19 4.82
CA PHE A 124 -3.35 -1.51 4.67
C PHE A 124 -3.82 -1.05 6.05
N GLU A 125 -4.02 0.23 6.23
CA GLU A 125 -4.53 0.79 7.49
C GLU A 125 -6.03 0.54 7.68
N GLY A 126 -6.78 0.38 6.59
CA GLY A 126 -8.19 0.06 6.64
C GLY A 126 -8.82 -0.11 5.27
N VAL A 127 -9.56 -1.19 5.10
CA VAL A 127 -10.34 -1.51 3.90
C VAL A 127 -11.69 -2.04 4.34
N TYR A 128 -12.78 -1.42 3.92
CA TYR A 128 -14.12 -1.84 4.31
C TYR A 128 -14.94 -2.32 3.10
N ALA A 129 -15.55 -3.51 3.15
CA ALA A 129 -15.58 -4.42 4.30
C ALA A 129 -14.61 -5.58 4.12
N GLN A 130 -15.03 -6.66 3.47
CA GLN A 130 -14.16 -7.80 3.16
C GLN A 130 -13.23 -7.43 2.02
N SER A 131 -11.97 -7.83 2.12
CA SER A 131 -11.01 -7.55 1.06
C SER A 131 -10.14 -8.75 0.75
N GLU A 132 -9.81 -8.87 -0.52
CA GLU A 132 -8.90 -9.86 -1.06
C GLU A 132 -7.79 -9.13 -1.82
N VAL A 133 -6.56 -9.56 -1.66
CA VAL A 133 -5.38 -8.94 -2.28
C VAL A 133 -4.65 -9.97 -3.12
N TRP A 134 -4.35 -9.60 -4.36
CA TRP A 134 -3.52 -10.37 -5.29
C TRP A 134 -2.29 -9.57 -5.70
N VAL A 135 -1.21 -10.28 -5.93
CA VAL A 135 0.00 -9.76 -6.56
C VAL A 135 0.35 -10.69 -7.71
N ASN A 136 0.50 -10.12 -8.90
CA ASN A 136 0.84 -10.85 -10.12
C ASN A 136 -0.07 -12.08 -10.34
N GLY A 137 -1.39 -11.89 -10.18
CA GLY A 137 -2.40 -12.93 -10.35
C GLY A 137 -2.51 -13.94 -9.20
N GLN A 138 -1.63 -13.90 -8.21
CA GLN A 138 -1.62 -14.83 -7.08
C GLN A 138 -2.25 -14.18 -5.85
N LYS A 139 -3.19 -14.88 -5.20
CA LYS A 139 -3.85 -14.40 -3.98
C LYS A 139 -2.89 -14.44 -2.80
N VAL A 140 -2.65 -13.29 -2.19
CA VAL A 140 -1.71 -13.15 -1.08
C VAL A 140 -2.40 -12.94 0.27
N ASN A 141 -3.63 -12.40 0.29
CA ASN A 141 -4.35 -12.17 1.54
C ASN A 141 -5.87 -12.15 1.37
N PHE A 142 -6.56 -12.44 2.47
CA PHE A 142 -7.98 -12.19 2.67
C PHE A 142 -8.17 -11.57 4.05
N ASN A 143 -8.84 -10.41 4.13
CA ASN A 143 -9.22 -9.76 5.37
C ASN A 143 -10.73 -9.66 5.45
N ALA A 144 -11.31 -10.27 6.49
CA ALA A 144 -12.77 -10.34 6.68
C ALA A 144 -13.34 -9.16 7.46
N TYR A 145 -12.48 -8.38 8.14
CA TYR A 145 -12.94 -7.35 9.08
C TYR A 145 -12.47 -5.96 8.67
N GLY A 146 -13.41 -5.11 8.29
CA GLY A 146 -13.17 -3.82 7.69
C GLY A 146 -12.54 -2.75 8.59
N TYR A 147 -12.53 -2.93 9.92
CA TYR A 147 -12.00 -1.94 10.88
C TYR A 147 -10.61 -2.26 11.42
N SER A 148 -10.02 -3.37 10.99
CA SER A 148 -8.63 -3.70 11.33
C SER A 148 -7.66 -3.35 10.21
N SER A 149 -6.46 -2.94 10.59
CA SER A 149 -5.33 -2.93 9.68
C SER A 149 -4.78 -4.34 9.46
N PHE A 150 -4.13 -4.55 8.33
CA PHE A 150 -3.48 -5.81 8.02
C PHE A 150 -2.24 -5.62 7.14
N LYS A 151 -1.34 -6.57 7.20
CA LYS A 151 -0.09 -6.59 6.45
C LYS A 151 -0.01 -7.86 5.59
N CYS A 152 0.43 -7.72 4.36
CA CYS A 152 0.65 -8.81 3.43
C CYS A 152 2.13 -8.87 3.07
N ASP A 153 2.81 -9.98 3.32
CA ASP A 153 4.13 -10.24 2.73
C ASP A 153 3.94 -10.56 1.24
N ILE A 154 4.60 -9.80 0.39
CA ILE A 154 4.53 -9.95 -1.06
C ILE A 154 5.86 -10.36 -1.69
N THR A 155 6.88 -10.61 -0.88
CA THR A 155 8.26 -10.85 -1.35
C THR A 155 8.34 -11.96 -2.39
N SER A 156 7.72 -13.11 -2.12
CA SER A 156 7.75 -14.28 -3.00
C SER A 156 6.80 -14.20 -4.21
N TYR A 157 5.94 -13.19 -4.23
CA TYR A 157 4.95 -12.98 -5.29
C TYR A 157 5.38 -11.94 -6.32
N CYS A 158 6.44 -11.16 -6.01
CA CYS A 158 6.95 -10.13 -6.89
C CYS A 158 7.86 -10.70 -7.97
N HIS A 159 7.81 -10.08 -9.14
CA HIS A 159 8.79 -10.28 -10.20
C HIS A 159 10.16 -9.71 -9.80
N PRO A 160 11.23 -10.12 -10.48
CA PRO A 160 12.56 -9.57 -10.26
C PRO A 160 12.60 -8.04 -10.29
N ALA A 161 13.49 -7.47 -9.48
CA ALA A 161 13.62 -6.01 -9.38
C ALA A 161 13.89 -5.35 -10.74
N GLY A 162 13.13 -4.31 -11.04
CA GLY A 162 13.11 -3.61 -12.31
C GLY A 162 11.99 -4.06 -13.24
N GLU A 163 11.34 -5.18 -12.98
CA GLU A 163 10.16 -5.62 -13.72
C GLU A 163 8.87 -5.05 -13.10
N VAL A 164 7.83 -4.97 -13.92
CA VAL A 164 6.53 -4.45 -13.49
C VAL A 164 5.78 -5.52 -12.70
N ASN A 165 5.28 -5.15 -11.56
CA ASN A 165 4.37 -5.94 -10.74
C ASN A 165 2.98 -5.31 -10.76
N THR A 166 1.95 -6.12 -10.60
CA THR A 166 0.56 -5.67 -10.52
C THR A 166 -0.07 -6.11 -9.20
N ILE A 167 -0.72 -5.17 -8.53
CA ILE A 167 -1.59 -5.45 -7.38
C ILE A 167 -3.03 -5.34 -7.85
N ALA A 168 -3.87 -6.28 -7.43
CA ALA A 168 -5.31 -6.18 -7.51
C ALA A 168 -5.90 -6.35 -6.11
N VAL A 169 -6.87 -5.49 -5.76
CA VAL A 169 -7.60 -5.56 -4.49
C VAL A 169 -9.08 -5.56 -4.80
N LYS A 170 -9.75 -6.64 -4.41
CA LYS A 170 -11.21 -6.71 -4.43
C LYS A 170 -11.74 -6.31 -3.06
N VAL A 171 -12.73 -5.46 -3.04
CA VAL A 171 -13.43 -5.07 -1.81
C VAL A 171 -14.89 -5.38 -1.97
N THR A 172 -15.47 -6.10 -1.01
CA THR A 172 -16.87 -6.49 -1.03
C THR A 172 -17.56 -5.92 0.21
N ASN A 173 -18.54 -5.05 -0.03
CA ASN A 173 -19.40 -4.50 0.99
C ASN A 173 -20.87 -4.85 0.67
N GLU A 174 -21.21 -6.09 0.87
CA GLU A 174 -22.55 -6.65 0.65
C GLU A 174 -23.09 -7.26 1.94
N GLY A 175 -24.40 -7.21 2.11
CA GLY A 175 -25.07 -7.87 3.20
C GLY A 175 -25.59 -6.94 4.29
N LYS A 176 -25.89 -7.52 5.45
CA LYS A 176 -26.49 -6.80 6.60
C LYS A 176 -25.40 -6.06 7.36
N ASN A 177 -25.18 -4.81 7.03
CA ASN A 177 -24.28 -3.94 7.78
C ASN A 177 -24.97 -3.38 9.02
N SER A 178 -24.15 -2.71 9.86
CA SER A 178 -24.62 -2.12 11.10
C SER A 178 -25.60 -0.95 10.83
N ARG A 179 -26.23 -0.47 11.90
CA ARG A 179 -27.26 0.59 11.87
C ARG A 179 -26.72 1.98 11.56
N TRP A 180 -25.43 2.14 11.41
CA TRP A 180 -24.76 3.40 11.11
C TRP A 180 -24.03 3.31 9.79
N TYR A 181 -23.66 4.47 9.27
CA TYR A 181 -22.87 4.58 8.05
C TYR A 181 -21.59 3.75 8.14
N ALA A 182 -21.39 2.93 7.14
CA ALA A 182 -20.13 2.23 6.89
C ALA A 182 -19.72 2.53 5.46
N GLY A 183 -18.53 3.12 5.29
CA GLY A 183 -17.95 3.40 3.99
C GLY A 183 -17.62 2.14 3.22
N SER A 184 -17.15 2.30 1.99
CA SER A 184 -16.75 1.17 1.14
C SER A 184 -15.48 1.50 0.37
N GLY A 185 -14.48 0.66 0.49
CA GLY A 185 -13.22 0.85 -0.23
C GLY A 185 -11.98 0.85 0.64
N ILE A 186 -10.89 1.29 0.06
CA ILE A 186 -9.62 1.49 0.78
C ILE A 186 -9.68 2.87 1.41
N TYR A 187 -10.33 2.96 2.58
CA TYR A 187 -10.69 4.23 3.22
C TYR A 187 -9.58 4.83 4.09
N ARG A 188 -8.42 4.18 4.16
CA ARG A 188 -7.19 4.65 4.81
C ARG A 188 -5.98 4.47 3.90
N HIS A 189 -4.80 4.83 4.41
CA HIS A 189 -3.55 4.75 3.66
C HIS A 189 -3.11 3.33 3.39
N VAL A 190 -2.43 3.16 2.27
CA VAL A 190 -1.65 1.96 1.94
C VAL A 190 -0.17 2.34 1.97
N TRP A 191 0.64 1.44 2.51
CA TRP A 191 2.08 1.60 2.62
C TRP A 191 2.80 0.44 1.97
N PHE A 192 3.82 0.76 1.20
CA PHE A 192 4.81 -0.20 0.73
C PHE A 192 5.98 -0.22 1.71
N ILE A 193 6.28 -1.38 2.28
CA ILE A 193 7.29 -1.55 3.31
C ILE A 193 8.40 -2.41 2.76
N LYS A 194 9.65 -1.97 2.96
CA LYS A 194 10.87 -2.68 2.61
C LYS A 194 11.71 -2.88 3.86
N THR A 195 12.14 -4.10 4.13
CA THR A 195 12.97 -4.42 5.30
C THR A 195 14.10 -5.36 4.92
N ASP A 196 15.17 -5.32 5.67
CA ASP A 196 16.18 -6.37 5.60
C ASP A 196 15.63 -7.66 6.20
N SER A 197 16.27 -8.80 5.92
CA SER A 197 15.86 -10.11 6.46
C SER A 197 15.87 -10.14 7.99
N VAL A 198 16.76 -9.38 8.61
CA VAL A 198 16.81 -9.18 10.07
C VAL A 198 16.31 -7.76 10.36
N HIS A 199 15.14 -7.65 10.96
CA HIS A 199 14.52 -6.36 11.28
C HIS A 199 13.60 -6.48 12.49
N LEU A 200 13.29 -5.34 13.11
CA LEU A 200 12.21 -5.26 14.09
C LEU A 200 10.87 -5.12 13.35
N ASP A 201 9.91 -5.95 13.70
CA ASP A 201 8.56 -5.83 13.15
C ASP A 201 7.88 -4.53 13.65
N GLU A 202 6.91 -4.02 12.91
CA GLU A 202 6.29 -2.72 13.18
C GLU A 202 5.54 -2.66 14.51
N TRP A 203 5.12 -3.81 15.02
CA TRP A 203 4.40 -3.92 16.30
C TRP A 203 5.16 -4.74 17.35
N ALA A 204 6.43 -5.04 17.12
CA ALA A 204 7.25 -5.83 18.06
C ALA A 204 7.71 -5.04 19.28
N VAL A 205 7.58 -3.71 19.28
CA VAL A 205 7.97 -2.83 20.39
C VAL A 205 6.74 -2.05 20.82
N ALA A 206 6.29 -2.26 22.05
CA ALA A 206 5.23 -1.53 22.72
C ALA A 206 5.82 -0.54 23.72
#